data_2231db81ffd5e78ce15bafb3a88fa543
#
_entry.id   2231db81ffd5e78ce15bafb3a88fa543
#
_cell.length_a   1.000
_cell.length_b   1.000
_cell.length_c   1.000
_cell.angle_alpha   90.00
_cell.angle_beta   90.00
_cell.angle_gamma   90.00
#
_symmetry.space_group_name_H-M   'P 1'
#
loop_
_entity.id
_entity.type
_entity.pdbx_description
1 polymer ?
#
loop_
_entity_poly.entity_id
_entity_poly.type
_entity_poly.pdbx_seq_one_letter_code
_entity_poly.pdbx_strand_id
1 'polypeptide(L)'
;MTCWQRRAVAGVMIIGTCLLAACGRQQLSLLDGGTLAWESLRGRWVVINYWAYWCKPCIEEIPELNLLASTYPEQVAVLGVNFDGVQPPLLEQQRQQLQIEFDVFVHDPSQQLALERPAVLPTTLIFSPDGKLQATLAGPQTAQALAQAMGLISPAAAPLSSTP
;
A
#
# COMPACT_ATOMS: atom_id res chain seq x y z
N MET A 1 -78.63 22.81 17.68
CA MET A 1 -77.97 21.66 18.33
C MET A 1 -76.71 21.37 17.54
N THR A 2 -75.58 21.78 18.05
CA THR A 2 -74.27 21.94 17.36
C THR A 2 -73.46 20.68 17.50
N CYS A 3 -73.14 20.05 16.37
CA CYS A 3 -72.21 18.93 16.29
C CYS A 3 -70.75 19.40 16.12
N TRP A 4 -69.95 19.17 17.13
CA TRP A 4 -68.53 19.61 17.17
C TRP A 4 -67.67 18.59 16.50
N GLN A 5 -67.13 18.91 15.33
CA GLN A 5 -66.13 18.08 14.63
C GLN A 5 -64.74 18.24 15.29
N ARG A 6 -64.29 17.19 15.91
CA ARG A 6 -62.88 17.03 16.36
C ARG A 6 -62.03 16.69 15.13
N ARG A 7 -61.18 17.63 14.70
CA ARG A 7 -60.13 17.39 13.72
C ARG A 7 -58.95 16.72 14.44
N ALA A 8 -58.71 15.44 14.12
CA ALA A 8 -57.50 14.75 14.48
C ALA A 8 -56.35 15.20 13.56
N VAL A 9 -55.33 15.86 14.12
CA VAL A 9 -54.08 16.17 13.43
C VAL A 9 -53.20 14.94 13.52
N ALA A 10 -53.06 14.22 12.42
CA ALA A 10 -52.11 13.14 12.29
C ALA A 10 -50.70 13.73 12.12
N GLY A 11 -49.91 13.68 13.18
CA GLY A 11 -48.50 14.03 13.14
C GLY A 11 -47.74 12.97 12.34
N VAL A 12 -47.23 13.34 11.17
CA VAL A 12 -46.30 12.53 10.39
C VAL A 12 -44.93 12.65 11.04
N MET A 13 -44.55 11.59 11.76
CA MET A 13 -43.22 11.44 12.35
C MET A 13 -42.27 11.01 11.24
N ILE A 14 -41.55 11.96 10.65
CA ILE A 14 -40.47 11.66 9.70
C ILE A 14 -39.30 11.11 10.50
N ILE A 15 -39.16 9.78 10.54
CA ILE A 15 -37.98 9.08 11.05
C ILE A 15 -36.92 9.27 10.00
N GLY A 16 -36.06 10.28 10.23
CA GLY A 16 -34.85 10.49 9.45
C GLY A 16 -33.90 9.31 9.66
N THR A 17 -33.88 8.36 8.75
CA THR A 17 -32.90 7.27 8.71
C THR A 17 -31.55 7.90 8.34
N CYS A 18 -30.74 8.21 9.36
CA CYS A 18 -29.34 8.59 9.18
C CYS A 18 -28.61 7.35 8.64
N LEU A 19 -28.45 7.26 7.32
CA LEU A 19 -27.57 6.32 6.66
C LEU A 19 -26.14 6.69 7.10
N LEU A 20 -25.67 6.09 8.18
CA LEU A 20 -24.25 6.03 8.49
C LEU A 20 -23.59 5.27 7.34
N ALA A 21 -23.07 6.02 6.36
CA ALA A 21 -22.12 5.48 5.40
C ALA A 21 -20.93 4.95 6.22
N ALA A 22 -20.97 3.65 6.53
CA ALA A 22 -19.81 2.94 7.01
C ALA A 22 -18.81 2.99 5.87
N CYS A 23 -17.88 3.98 5.90
CA CYS A 23 -16.66 3.91 5.14
C CYS A 23 -15.94 2.65 5.61
N GLY A 24 -16.13 1.54 4.89
CA GLY A 24 -15.46 0.29 5.17
C GLY A 24 -13.96 0.55 5.06
N ARG A 25 -13.27 0.63 6.20
CA ARG A 25 -11.82 0.68 6.22
C ARG A 25 -11.31 -0.57 5.55
N GLN A 26 -10.54 -0.42 4.49
CA GLN A 26 -9.90 -1.54 3.81
C GLN A 26 -8.85 -2.13 4.74
N GLN A 27 -9.16 -3.30 5.30
CA GLN A 27 -8.26 -4.06 6.17
C GLN A 27 -7.50 -5.06 5.30
N LEU A 28 -6.17 -4.96 5.31
CA LEU A 28 -5.27 -5.81 4.54
C LEU A 28 -4.51 -6.72 5.51
N SER A 29 -4.54 -8.02 5.28
CA SER A 29 -3.89 -9.00 6.16
C SER A 29 -2.39 -9.04 5.88
N LEU A 30 -1.59 -8.94 6.94
CA LEU A 30 -0.14 -9.06 6.90
C LEU A 30 0.31 -10.45 7.37
N LEU A 31 1.47 -10.87 6.90
CA LEU A 31 2.02 -12.21 7.13
C LEU A 31 2.41 -12.45 8.60
N ASP A 32 2.74 -11.40 9.34
CA ASP A 32 3.01 -11.45 10.78
C ASP A 32 1.76 -11.71 11.65
N GLY A 33 0.59 -11.85 11.02
CA GLY A 33 -0.72 -12.02 11.68
C GLY A 33 -1.43 -10.69 11.97
N GLY A 34 -0.81 -9.55 11.64
CA GLY A 34 -1.43 -8.24 11.78
C GLY A 34 -2.43 -7.90 10.68
N THR A 35 -3.11 -6.79 10.86
CA THR A 35 -3.96 -6.17 9.84
C THR A 35 -3.56 -4.71 9.66
N LEU A 36 -3.47 -4.28 8.41
CA LEU A 36 -3.14 -2.93 8.02
C LEU A 36 -4.37 -2.22 7.46
N ALA A 37 -4.78 -1.14 8.08
CA ALA A 37 -5.76 -0.25 7.48
C ALA A 37 -5.06 0.64 6.46
N TRP A 38 -5.44 0.58 5.19
CA TRP A 38 -4.77 1.37 4.13
C TRP A 38 -4.70 2.87 4.46
N GLU A 39 -5.77 3.39 5.04
CA GLU A 39 -5.87 4.80 5.44
C GLU A 39 -4.89 5.20 6.56
N SER A 40 -4.39 4.24 7.33
CA SER A 40 -3.39 4.51 8.39
C SER A 40 -2.01 4.88 7.84
N LEU A 41 -1.77 4.63 6.56
CA LEU A 41 -0.53 5.00 5.87
C LEU A 41 -0.51 6.44 5.36
N ARG A 42 -1.60 7.20 5.54
CA ARG A 42 -1.64 8.62 5.18
C ARG A 42 -0.55 9.40 5.90
N GLY A 43 0.09 10.32 5.19
CA GLY A 43 1.23 11.09 5.68
C GLY A 43 2.58 10.42 5.45
N ARG A 44 2.61 9.18 4.98
CA ARG A 44 3.82 8.43 4.62
C ARG A 44 3.83 8.10 3.13
N TRP A 45 5.00 8.00 2.56
CA TRP A 45 5.19 7.32 1.27
C TRP A 45 4.93 5.83 1.44
N VAL A 46 4.30 5.21 0.45
CA VAL A 46 4.08 3.77 0.46
C VAL A 46 4.71 3.16 -0.79
N VAL A 47 5.51 2.14 -0.58
CA VAL A 47 6.17 1.36 -1.62
C VAL A 47 5.60 -0.04 -1.60
N ILE A 48 4.88 -0.45 -2.65
CA ILE A 48 4.41 -1.83 -2.82
C ILE A 48 5.29 -2.50 -3.87
N ASN A 49 6.02 -3.54 -3.45
CA ASN A 49 6.88 -4.30 -4.33
C ASN A 49 6.29 -5.68 -4.62
N TYR A 50 6.13 -5.99 -5.92
CA TYR A 50 5.72 -7.31 -6.40
C TYR A 50 6.95 -8.16 -6.70
N TRP A 51 7.04 -9.31 -6.04
CA TRP A 51 8.17 -10.24 -6.12
C TRP A 51 7.71 -11.71 -6.26
N ALA A 52 8.60 -12.59 -6.70
CA ALA A 52 8.40 -14.03 -6.67
C ALA A 52 9.70 -14.75 -6.26
N TYR A 53 9.55 -15.94 -5.68
CA TYR A 53 10.70 -16.72 -5.19
C TYR A 53 11.67 -17.14 -6.31
N TRP A 54 11.19 -17.37 -7.51
CA TRP A 54 11.97 -17.72 -8.70
C TRP A 54 12.54 -16.51 -9.46
N CYS A 55 12.13 -15.30 -9.11
CA CYS A 55 12.51 -14.09 -9.81
C CYS A 55 13.87 -13.59 -9.33
N LYS A 56 14.94 -13.92 -10.04
CA LYS A 56 16.31 -13.54 -9.67
C LYS A 56 16.47 -12.02 -9.48
N PRO A 57 16.05 -11.11 -10.38
CA PRO A 57 16.19 -9.67 -10.15
C PRO A 57 15.36 -9.17 -8.98
N CYS A 58 14.24 -9.85 -8.61
CA CYS A 58 13.50 -9.50 -7.40
C CYS A 58 14.33 -9.80 -6.13
N ILE A 59 15.02 -10.95 -6.12
CA ILE A 59 15.89 -11.36 -5.00
C ILE A 59 17.04 -10.35 -4.81
N GLU A 60 17.63 -9.89 -5.92
CA GLU A 60 18.70 -8.90 -5.91
C GLU A 60 18.25 -7.53 -5.40
N GLU A 61 16.96 -7.19 -5.53
CA GLU A 61 16.37 -5.92 -5.06
C GLU A 61 16.02 -5.92 -3.56
N ILE A 62 15.74 -7.07 -2.96
CA ILE A 62 15.28 -7.17 -1.56
C ILE A 62 16.19 -6.43 -0.56
N PRO A 63 17.53 -6.54 -0.60
CA PRO A 63 18.39 -5.79 0.29
C PRO A 63 18.22 -4.27 0.20
N GLU A 64 17.96 -3.76 -1.00
CA GLU A 64 17.69 -2.33 -1.24
C GLU A 64 16.38 -1.87 -0.61
N LEU A 65 15.34 -2.72 -0.70
CA LEU A 65 14.04 -2.46 -0.07
C LEU A 65 14.14 -2.52 1.46
N ASN A 66 14.89 -3.47 2.02
CA ASN A 66 15.19 -3.53 3.45
C ASN A 66 15.93 -2.26 3.91
N LEU A 67 16.94 -1.83 3.14
CA LEU A 67 17.68 -0.59 3.42
C LEU A 67 16.77 0.63 3.39
N LEU A 68 15.88 0.73 2.40
CA LEU A 68 14.90 1.83 2.32
C LEU A 68 14.00 1.86 3.54
N ALA A 69 13.42 0.71 3.92
CA ALA A 69 12.52 0.59 5.07
C ALA A 69 13.22 0.97 6.39
N SER A 70 14.45 0.49 6.59
CA SER A 70 15.22 0.77 7.80
C SER A 70 15.77 2.20 7.87
N THR A 71 16.04 2.84 6.72
CA THR A 71 16.58 4.21 6.66
C THR A 71 15.48 5.26 6.92
N TYR A 72 14.25 5.00 6.46
CA TYR A 72 13.14 5.96 6.54
C TYR A 72 11.89 5.40 7.25
N PRO A 73 12.00 4.81 8.46
CA PRO A 73 10.94 4.03 9.09
C PRO A 73 9.66 4.85 9.35
N GLU A 74 9.79 6.17 9.60
CA GLU A 74 8.65 7.06 9.85
C GLU A 74 8.06 7.67 8.57
N GLN A 75 8.83 7.72 7.49
CA GLN A 75 8.46 8.43 6.26
C GLN A 75 8.02 7.49 5.15
N VAL A 76 8.47 6.23 5.17
CA VAL A 76 8.20 5.22 4.13
C VAL A 76 7.65 3.96 4.76
N ALA A 77 6.59 3.43 4.18
CA ALA A 77 6.11 2.06 4.42
C ALA A 77 6.47 1.20 3.21
N VAL A 78 7.30 0.18 3.39
CA VAL A 78 7.59 -0.80 2.34
C VAL A 78 6.76 -2.04 2.58
N LEU A 79 6.06 -2.52 1.55
CA LEU A 79 5.11 -3.62 1.62
C LEU A 79 5.34 -4.58 0.45
N GLY A 80 5.47 -5.86 0.72
CA GLY A 80 5.70 -6.90 -0.28
C GLY A 80 4.44 -7.63 -0.71
N VAL A 81 4.34 -7.96 -1.99
CA VAL A 81 3.31 -8.82 -2.55
C VAL A 81 3.97 -10.00 -3.26
N ASN A 82 3.69 -11.23 -2.80
CA ASN A 82 4.09 -12.41 -3.54
C ASN A 82 3.23 -12.56 -4.79
N PHE A 83 3.85 -12.51 -5.96
CA PHE A 83 3.17 -12.56 -7.24
C PHE A 83 2.44 -13.87 -7.49
N ASP A 84 2.96 -14.99 -7.00
CA ASP A 84 2.35 -16.31 -7.21
C ASP A 84 1.16 -16.56 -6.27
N GLY A 85 0.88 -15.65 -5.31
CA GLY A 85 -0.21 -15.80 -4.35
C GLY A 85 -0.01 -16.95 -3.37
N VAL A 86 1.24 -17.27 -3.08
CA VAL A 86 1.62 -18.33 -2.14
C VAL A 86 1.06 -18.01 -0.76
N GLN A 87 0.46 -19.02 -0.12
CA GLN A 87 -0.16 -18.87 1.20
C GLN A 87 0.76 -19.32 2.33
N PRO A 88 0.55 -18.86 3.58
CA PRO A 88 1.23 -19.42 4.74
C PRO A 88 0.94 -20.93 4.90
N PRO A 89 1.90 -21.77 5.39
CA PRO A 89 3.21 -21.37 5.93
C PRO A 89 4.32 -21.17 4.88
N LEU A 90 4.08 -21.52 3.61
CA LEU A 90 5.11 -21.46 2.56
C LEU A 90 5.55 -20.02 2.27
N LEU A 91 4.62 -19.05 2.32
CA LEU A 91 4.95 -17.64 2.15
C LEU A 91 5.94 -17.16 3.22
N GLU A 92 5.72 -17.55 4.47
CA GLU A 92 6.63 -17.21 5.57
C GLU A 92 8.01 -17.86 5.39
N GLN A 93 8.06 -19.12 4.94
CA GLN A 93 9.32 -19.78 4.61
C GLN A 93 10.09 -19.01 3.52
N GLN A 94 9.42 -18.60 2.44
CA GLN A 94 10.03 -17.83 1.36
C GLN A 94 10.52 -16.46 1.86
N ARG A 95 9.73 -15.75 2.66
CA ARG A 95 10.11 -14.48 3.28
C ARG A 95 11.41 -14.61 4.06
N GLN A 96 11.52 -15.64 4.91
CA GLN A 96 12.72 -15.89 5.72
C GLN A 96 13.93 -16.26 4.87
N GLN A 97 13.77 -17.14 3.88
CA GLN A 97 14.85 -17.56 3.00
C GLN A 97 15.42 -16.41 2.16
N LEU A 98 14.54 -15.47 1.75
CA LEU A 98 14.95 -14.29 1.00
C LEU A 98 15.36 -13.11 1.90
N GLN A 99 15.30 -13.26 3.22
CA GLN A 99 15.63 -12.22 4.19
C GLN A 99 14.82 -10.93 3.98
N ILE A 100 13.53 -11.06 3.68
CA ILE A 100 12.63 -9.92 3.58
C ILE A 100 12.29 -9.43 4.99
N GLU A 101 12.68 -8.19 5.32
CA GLU A 101 12.52 -7.58 6.64
C GLU A 101 11.34 -6.61 6.71
N PHE A 102 10.79 -6.21 5.57
CA PHE A 102 9.58 -5.38 5.49
C PHE A 102 8.31 -6.24 5.53
N ASP A 103 7.18 -5.60 5.77
CA ASP A 103 5.87 -6.26 5.85
C ASP A 103 5.46 -6.88 4.51
N VAL A 104 4.82 -8.06 4.58
CA VAL A 104 4.34 -8.78 3.39
C VAL A 104 2.84 -9.02 3.52
N PHE A 105 2.09 -8.72 2.48
CA PHE A 105 0.68 -9.05 2.40
C PHE A 105 0.45 -10.55 2.24
N VAL A 106 -0.54 -11.09 2.96
CA VAL A 106 -1.00 -12.49 2.77
C VAL A 106 -1.67 -12.66 1.41
N HIS A 107 -2.41 -11.66 0.98
CA HIS A 107 -3.12 -11.65 -0.30
C HIS A 107 -2.73 -10.43 -1.11
N ASP A 108 -2.76 -10.55 -2.45
CA ASP A 108 -2.55 -9.42 -3.35
C ASP A 108 -3.62 -8.33 -3.10
N PRO A 109 -3.24 -7.12 -2.70
CA PRO A 109 -4.19 -6.05 -2.38
C PRO A 109 -4.74 -5.33 -3.62
N SER A 110 -4.28 -5.65 -4.83
CA SER A 110 -4.59 -4.90 -6.04
C SER A 110 -6.10 -4.73 -6.27
N GLN A 111 -6.88 -5.80 -6.10
CA GLN A 111 -8.33 -5.75 -6.27
C GLN A 111 -8.99 -4.86 -5.21
N GLN A 112 -8.57 -4.96 -3.94
CA GLN A 112 -9.11 -4.15 -2.84
C GLN A 112 -8.76 -2.67 -3.00
N LEU A 113 -7.56 -2.37 -3.49
CA LEU A 113 -7.07 -1.01 -3.69
C LEU A 113 -7.40 -0.44 -5.07
N ALA A 114 -8.16 -1.17 -5.91
CA ALA A 114 -8.50 -0.81 -7.29
C ALA A 114 -7.25 -0.48 -8.13
N LEU A 115 -6.19 -1.28 -7.98
CA LEU A 115 -4.93 -1.16 -8.72
C LEU A 115 -4.88 -2.16 -9.85
N GLU A 116 -4.17 -1.80 -10.91
CA GLU A 116 -3.79 -2.75 -11.96
C GLU A 116 -2.66 -3.65 -11.44
N ARG A 117 -2.87 -4.97 -11.52
CA ARG A 117 -1.85 -5.94 -11.15
C ARG A 117 -0.74 -5.95 -12.20
N PRO A 118 0.55 -5.83 -11.80
CA PRO A 118 1.66 -5.83 -12.74
C PRO A 118 1.73 -7.11 -13.58
N ALA A 119 2.18 -6.98 -14.83
CA ALA A 119 2.42 -8.10 -15.74
C ALA A 119 3.88 -8.58 -15.74
N VAL A 120 4.80 -7.82 -15.15
CA VAL A 120 6.25 -8.10 -15.14
C VAL A 120 6.83 -7.99 -13.72
N LEU A 121 7.96 -8.67 -13.48
CA LEU A 121 8.65 -8.66 -12.18
C LEU A 121 10.13 -8.28 -12.32
N PRO A 122 10.69 -7.61 -11.31
CA PRO A 122 9.95 -6.96 -10.23
C PRO A 122 9.19 -5.75 -10.72
N THR A 123 8.13 -5.36 -10.01
CA THR A 123 7.45 -4.08 -10.20
C THR A 123 7.21 -3.42 -8.87
N THR A 124 7.56 -2.15 -8.77
CA THR A 124 7.39 -1.32 -7.58
C THR A 124 6.40 -0.20 -7.83
N LEU A 125 5.34 -0.14 -7.01
CA LEU A 125 4.36 0.94 -6.99
C LEU A 125 4.72 1.92 -5.89
N ILE A 126 4.73 3.22 -6.19
CA ILE A 126 5.00 4.29 -5.23
C ILE A 126 3.75 5.13 -5.06
N PHE A 127 3.28 5.25 -3.81
CA PHE A 127 2.17 6.12 -3.44
C PHE A 127 2.68 7.29 -2.61
N SER A 128 2.19 8.48 -2.94
CA SER A 128 2.48 9.71 -2.19
C SER A 128 1.75 9.73 -0.83
N PRO A 129 2.16 10.60 0.11
CA PRO A 129 1.56 10.73 1.43
C PRO A 129 0.06 11.03 1.43
N ASP A 130 -0.47 11.61 0.36
CA ASP A 130 -1.91 11.81 0.13
C ASP A 130 -2.61 10.56 -0.46
N GLY A 131 -1.88 9.43 -0.59
CA GLY A 131 -2.36 8.12 -1.00
C GLY A 131 -2.67 7.99 -2.49
N LYS A 132 -2.07 8.80 -3.34
CA LYS A 132 -2.20 8.69 -4.79
C LYS A 132 -1.03 7.89 -5.38
N LEU A 133 -1.32 7.02 -6.33
CA LEU A 133 -0.28 6.34 -7.09
C LEU A 133 0.54 7.38 -7.87
N GLN A 134 1.81 7.49 -7.51
CA GLN A 134 2.76 8.45 -8.07
C GLN A 134 3.59 7.85 -9.20
N ALA A 135 4.00 6.59 -9.05
CA ALA A 135 4.82 5.91 -10.04
C ALA A 135 4.61 4.39 -10.02
N THR A 136 4.81 3.78 -11.18
CA THR A 136 4.92 2.32 -11.37
C THR A 136 6.24 2.06 -12.08
N LEU A 137 7.16 1.40 -11.37
CA LEU A 137 8.53 1.16 -11.83
C LEU A 137 8.73 -0.32 -12.12
N ALA A 138 9.00 -0.67 -13.37
CA ALA A 138 9.33 -2.04 -13.76
C ALA A 138 10.84 -2.25 -13.70
N GLY A 139 11.26 -3.44 -13.26
CA GLY A 139 12.67 -3.80 -13.05
C GLY A 139 13.18 -3.43 -11.67
N PRO A 140 14.39 -3.95 -11.29
CA PRO A 140 14.95 -3.77 -9.96
C PRO A 140 15.29 -2.31 -9.67
N GLN A 141 15.02 -1.87 -8.45
CA GLN A 141 15.26 -0.52 -7.95
C GLN A 141 16.33 -0.54 -6.86
N THR A 142 16.99 0.59 -6.65
CA THR A 142 17.87 0.81 -5.50
C THR A 142 17.18 1.68 -4.46
N ALA A 143 17.58 1.56 -3.19
CA ALA A 143 17.06 2.42 -2.11
C ALA A 143 17.26 3.90 -2.45
N GLN A 144 18.40 4.26 -3.05
CA GLN A 144 18.70 5.62 -3.49
C GLN A 144 17.73 6.10 -4.58
N ALA A 145 17.48 5.28 -5.61
CA ALA A 145 16.57 5.64 -6.69
C ALA A 145 15.14 5.85 -6.20
N LEU A 146 14.68 4.96 -5.29
CA LEU A 146 13.37 5.08 -4.66
C LEU A 146 13.28 6.34 -3.78
N ALA A 147 14.30 6.61 -2.95
CA ALA A 147 14.35 7.81 -2.11
C ALA A 147 14.36 9.11 -2.96
N GLN A 148 15.04 9.11 -4.11
CA GLN A 148 15.02 10.23 -5.06
C GLN A 148 13.63 10.41 -5.70
N ALA A 149 12.99 9.31 -6.14
CA ALA A 149 11.65 9.34 -6.71
C ALA A 149 10.59 9.89 -5.74
N MET A 150 10.80 9.68 -4.44
CA MET A 150 9.96 10.20 -3.36
C MET A 150 10.39 11.61 -2.87
N GLY A 151 11.48 12.18 -3.40
CA GLY A 151 11.97 13.49 -2.99
C GLY A 151 12.56 13.52 -1.57
N LEU A 152 12.91 12.38 -1.00
CA LEU A 152 13.53 12.27 0.33
C LEU A 152 15.01 12.68 0.30
N ILE A 153 15.65 12.52 -0.84
CA ILE A 153 17.01 13.00 -1.11
C ILE A 153 17.06 13.70 -2.44
N SER A 154 17.93 14.72 -2.55
CA SER A 154 18.17 15.36 -3.82
C SER A 154 18.90 14.42 -4.80
N PRO A 155 18.64 14.50 -6.12
CA PRO A 155 19.47 13.82 -7.09
C PRO A 155 20.93 14.22 -6.86
N ALA A 156 21.83 13.24 -6.69
CA ALA A 156 23.26 13.55 -6.58
C ALA A 156 23.64 14.36 -7.84
N ALA A 157 24.23 15.54 -7.67
CA ALA A 157 24.77 16.29 -8.77
C ALA A 157 25.71 15.34 -9.54
N ALA A 158 25.41 15.14 -10.83
CA ALA A 158 26.29 14.33 -11.67
C ALA A 158 27.72 14.90 -11.52
N PRO A 159 28.75 14.06 -11.33
CA PRO A 159 30.11 14.57 -11.27
C PRO A 159 30.34 15.38 -12.57
N LEU A 160 30.66 16.65 -12.40
CA LEU A 160 31.08 17.50 -13.52
C LEU A 160 32.22 16.74 -14.22
N SER A 161 31.95 16.23 -15.41
CA SER A 161 33.02 15.63 -16.23
C SER A 161 34.10 16.67 -16.39
N SER A 162 35.19 16.50 -15.67
CA SER A 162 36.44 17.22 -15.94
C SER A 162 36.90 16.78 -17.33
N THR A 163 36.55 17.54 -18.33
CA THR A 163 37.13 17.41 -19.66
C THR A 163 38.57 17.90 -19.55
N PRO A 164 39.56 17.12 -20.02
CA PRO A 164 40.95 17.54 -20.07
C PRO A 164 41.22 18.65 -21.04
#